data_2d582e1136aa10f68a8087a6c65e6c77
#
_entry.id   2d582e1136aa10f68a8087a6c65e6c77
#
_cell.length_a   1.000
_cell.length_b   1.000
_cell.length_c   1.000
_cell.angle_alpha   90.00
_cell.angle_beta   90.00
_cell.angle_gamma   90.00
#
_symmetry.space_group_name_H-M   'P 1'
#
loop_
_entity.id
_entity.type
_entity.pdbx_description
1 polymer ?
#
loop_
_entity_poly.entity_id
_entity_poly.type
_entity_poly.pdbx_seq_one_letter_code
_entity_poly.pdbx_strand_id
1 'polypeptide(L)'
;MKGFYQWYRKHITGAIFAGLILGILTGLFLADKFEVVLTATSALGSIYMNALNMMIFPLVFCSIVMGIASIGSAKTTGKITGAAMLFFLCTTALASFMGLIIPRLIHLGRGVKFEMATSDIQATKMDSILDTVKSLIPSNPVKAFAGGNMLQVLVFSLVIGFTLIAIGEKGEPLLKVIDSLNEVCLKIISTVMYFTPIGVFCTIVPVVEANGTSTIVSLATQLVILYIAFFGFALVVYGAAVKVLGKTSPIRFFRAIMPAALNAFGTCSSSATIPLSKQCVEDELGVSNQVSSITIPLGATVNMDAVSILMSFMIMFFANACNVNISISMMVLVLLANVLLSVGTPGIPGGAIASFAALATMAGLPAGVMGVYISINTLCDMGATCVNVIGDMAGCVVLQEQIDIEA
;
A
#
# COMPACT_ATOMS: atom_id res chain seq x y z
N MET A 1 7.00 -14.93 -29.21
CA MET A 1 6.29 -14.70 -27.93
C MET A 1 7.14 -14.01 -26.86
N LYS A 2 8.41 -14.41 -26.61
CA LYS A 2 9.26 -13.77 -25.59
C LYS A 2 9.49 -12.26 -25.83
N GLY A 3 9.69 -11.82 -27.09
CA GLY A 3 9.91 -10.41 -27.43
C GLY A 3 8.68 -9.53 -27.21
N PHE A 4 7.47 -10.02 -27.56
CA PHE A 4 6.22 -9.31 -27.29
C PHE A 4 5.95 -9.15 -25.80
N TYR A 5 6.20 -10.20 -25.00
CA TYR A 5 6.04 -10.16 -23.54
C TYR A 5 6.98 -9.16 -22.87
N GLN A 6 8.25 -9.09 -23.31
CA GLN A 6 9.20 -8.11 -22.80
C GLN A 6 8.82 -6.68 -23.20
N TRP A 7 8.38 -6.48 -24.44
CA TRP A 7 7.90 -5.19 -24.91
C TRP A 7 6.66 -4.74 -24.12
N TYR A 8 5.68 -5.62 -23.94
CA TYR A 8 4.46 -5.33 -23.18
C TYR A 8 4.77 -4.94 -21.73
N ARG A 9 5.65 -5.70 -21.07
CA ARG A 9 6.11 -5.38 -19.70
C ARG A 9 6.73 -3.99 -19.60
N LYS A 10 7.49 -3.59 -20.59
CA LYS A 10 8.12 -2.26 -20.63
C LYS A 10 7.10 -1.13 -20.84
N HIS A 11 5.96 -1.41 -21.46
CA HIS A 11 4.95 -0.39 -21.83
C HIS A 11 3.64 -0.54 -21.05
N ILE A 12 3.58 -1.40 -20.03
CA ILE A 12 2.34 -1.70 -19.29
C ILE A 12 1.74 -0.46 -18.64
N THR A 13 2.57 0.43 -18.09
CA THR A 13 2.13 1.71 -17.49
C THR A 13 1.39 2.57 -18.54
N GLY A 14 1.96 2.72 -19.73
CA GLY A 14 1.29 3.43 -20.83
C GLY A 14 -0.02 2.76 -21.26
N ALA A 15 -0.05 1.42 -21.25
CA ALA A 15 -1.27 0.67 -21.58
C ALA A 15 -2.36 0.88 -20.49
N ILE A 16 -1.99 0.99 -19.20
CA ILE A 16 -2.93 1.29 -18.12
C ILE A 16 -3.51 2.70 -18.28
N PHE A 17 -2.66 3.70 -18.58
CA PHE A 17 -3.14 5.06 -18.87
C PHE A 17 -4.08 5.10 -20.08
N ALA A 18 -3.73 4.37 -21.15
CA ALA A 18 -4.61 4.25 -22.31
C ALA A 18 -5.95 3.59 -21.96
N GLY A 19 -5.92 2.51 -21.15
CA GLY A 19 -7.12 1.85 -20.63
C GLY A 19 -7.99 2.80 -19.81
N LEU A 20 -7.38 3.60 -18.93
CA LEU A 20 -8.09 4.60 -18.12
C LEU A 20 -8.76 5.66 -19.00
N ILE A 21 -8.02 6.27 -19.94
CA ILE A 21 -8.55 7.31 -20.84
C ILE A 21 -9.68 6.75 -21.71
N LEU A 22 -9.45 5.60 -22.34
CA LEU A 22 -10.46 4.94 -23.16
C LEU A 22 -11.70 4.56 -22.34
N GLY A 23 -11.51 4.08 -21.10
CA GLY A 23 -12.60 3.76 -20.19
C GLY A 23 -13.44 4.99 -19.82
N ILE A 24 -12.79 6.12 -19.53
CA ILE A 24 -13.46 7.39 -19.26
C ILE A 24 -14.28 7.83 -20.50
N LEU A 25 -13.67 7.83 -21.68
CA LEU A 25 -14.36 8.21 -22.90
C LEU A 25 -15.53 7.27 -23.22
N THR A 26 -15.35 5.97 -23.04
CA THR A 26 -16.41 4.97 -23.22
C THR A 26 -17.56 5.19 -22.21
N GLY A 27 -17.25 5.43 -20.95
CA GLY A 27 -18.26 5.71 -19.91
C GLY A 27 -19.06 6.98 -20.19
N LEU A 28 -18.40 8.05 -20.70
CA LEU A 28 -19.07 9.32 -20.99
C LEU A 28 -19.93 9.30 -22.27
N PHE A 29 -19.52 8.56 -23.29
CA PHE A 29 -20.12 8.72 -24.63
C PHE A 29 -20.81 7.49 -25.20
N LEU A 30 -20.45 6.28 -24.72
CA LEU A 30 -20.90 5.02 -25.29
C LEU A 30 -21.72 4.15 -24.32
N ALA A 31 -21.41 4.15 -23.04
CA ALA A 31 -22.02 3.24 -22.09
C ALA A 31 -23.53 3.49 -21.91
N ASP A 32 -23.94 4.77 -21.88
CA ASP A 32 -25.35 5.17 -21.83
C ASP A 32 -26.15 4.77 -23.10
N LYS A 33 -25.48 4.67 -24.25
CA LYS A 33 -26.13 4.36 -25.54
C LYS A 33 -26.19 2.86 -25.85
N PHE A 34 -25.29 2.08 -25.29
CA PHE A 34 -25.12 0.65 -25.57
C PHE A 34 -25.06 -0.18 -24.28
N GLU A 35 -26.19 -0.68 -23.82
CA GLU A 35 -26.31 -1.52 -22.62
C GLU A 35 -25.36 -2.74 -22.62
N VAL A 36 -25.07 -3.28 -23.81
CA VAL A 36 -24.11 -4.37 -23.98
C VAL A 36 -22.70 -3.97 -23.54
N VAL A 37 -22.28 -2.71 -23.78
CA VAL A 37 -20.97 -2.20 -23.36
C VAL A 37 -20.90 -2.15 -21.83
N LEU A 38 -21.93 -1.61 -21.20
CA LEU A 38 -22.00 -1.50 -19.74
C LEU A 38 -22.02 -2.89 -19.08
N THR A 39 -22.84 -3.80 -19.59
CA THR A 39 -22.94 -5.17 -19.08
C THR A 39 -21.63 -5.94 -19.22
N ALA A 40 -20.99 -5.86 -20.41
CA ALA A 40 -19.72 -6.56 -20.66
C ALA A 40 -18.58 -5.99 -19.79
N THR A 41 -18.46 -4.67 -19.69
CA THR A 41 -17.42 -4.04 -18.86
C THR A 41 -17.64 -4.33 -17.37
N SER A 42 -18.88 -4.29 -16.88
CA SER A 42 -19.20 -4.64 -15.49
C SER A 42 -18.85 -6.10 -15.18
N ALA A 43 -19.15 -7.03 -16.07
CA ALA A 43 -18.85 -8.45 -15.89
C ALA A 43 -17.32 -8.71 -15.90
N LEU A 44 -16.60 -8.17 -16.88
CA LEU A 44 -15.13 -8.33 -16.96
C LEU A 44 -14.42 -7.61 -15.82
N GLY A 45 -14.89 -6.43 -15.43
CA GLY A 45 -14.41 -5.71 -14.25
C GLY A 45 -14.58 -6.53 -12.96
N SER A 46 -15.73 -7.16 -12.79
CA SER A 46 -16.00 -8.03 -11.63
C SER A 46 -15.07 -9.27 -11.62
N ILE A 47 -14.81 -9.88 -12.77
CA ILE A 47 -13.86 -11.01 -12.86
C ILE A 47 -12.45 -10.56 -12.45
N TYR A 48 -11.99 -9.41 -12.96
CA TYR A 48 -10.69 -8.85 -12.61
C TYR A 48 -10.59 -8.54 -11.10
N MET A 49 -11.63 -7.94 -10.53
CA MET A 49 -11.74 -7.65 -9.11
C MET A 49 -11.70 -8.93 -8.26
N ASN A 50 -12.47 -9.95 -8.63
CA ASN A 50 -12.50 -11.22 -7.92
C ASN A 50 -11.14 -11.93 -7.96
N ALA A 51 -10.42 -11.84 -9.08
CA ALA A 51 -9.07 -12.40 -9.22
C ALA A 51 -8.06 -11.73 -8.27
N LEU A 52 -8.17 -10.41 -8.03
CA LEU A 52 -7.37 -9.70 -7.05
C LEU A 52 -7.81 -10.03 -5.61
N ASN A 53 -9.11 -9.94 -5.34
CA ASN A 53 -9.68 -10.15 -4.00
C ASN A 53 -9.41 -11.56 -3.45
N MET A 54 -9.34 -12.56 -4.31
CA MET A 54 -9.03 -13.95 -3.95
C MET A 54 -7.70 -14.07 -3.17
N MET A 55 -6.73 -13.21 -3.47
CA MET A 55 -5.39 -13.26 -2.85
C MET A 55 -5.24 -12.35 -1.62
N ILE A 56 -6.24 -11.53 -1.28
CA ILE A 56 -6.12 -10.55 -0.19
C ILE A 56 -5.76 -11.24 1.15
N PHE A 57 -6.61 -12.15 1.60
CA PHE A 57 -6.44 -12.76 2.92
C PHE A 57 -5.19 -13.65 3.01
N PRO A 58 -4.93 -14.56 2.05
CA PRO A 58 -3.71 -15.36 2.06
C PRO A 58 -2.44 -14.51 2.04
N LEU A 59 -2.41 -13.49 1.17
CA LEU A 59 -1.24 -12.62 1.06
C LEU A 59 -0.99 -11.84 2.34
N VAL A 60 -2.01 -11.19 2.89
CA VAL A 60 -1.90 -10.40 4.14
C VAL A 60 -1.39 -11.28 5.28
N PHE A 61 -1.94 -12.48 5.42
CA PHE A 61 -1.47 -13.43 6.43
C PHE A 61 0.02 -13.77 6.25
N CYS A 62 0.40 -14.24 5.07
CA CYS A 62 1.78 -14.66 4.81
C CYS A 62 2.76 -13.49 4.95
N SER A 63 2.42 -12.33 4.39
CA SER A 63 3.30 -11.16 4.41
C SER A 63 3.54 -10.63 5.82
N ILE A 64 2.51 -10.60 6.69
CA ILE A 64 2.67 -10.17 8.09
C ILE A 64 3.52 -11.18 8.86
N VAL A 65 3.25 -12.49 8.72
CA VAL A 65 4.05 -13.52 9.39
C VAL A 65 5.51 -13.43 8.97
N MET A 66 5.79 -13.28 7.67
CA MET A 66 7.14 -13.13 7.15
C MET A 66 7.80 -11.82 7.60
N GLY A 67 7.04 -10.72 7.61
CA GLY A 67 7.51 -9.42 8.11
C GLY A 67 7.97 -9.51 9.57
N ILE A 68 7.19 -10.16 10.44
CA ILE A 68 7.54 -10.35 11.84
C ILE A 68 8.73 -11.31 12.00
N ALA A 69 8.74 -12.44 11.26
CA ALA A 69 9.82 -13.40 11.33
C ALA A 69 11.17 -12.81 10.92
N SER A 70 11.18 -11.85 9.99
CA SER A 70 12.39 -11.14 9.58
C SER A 70 13.05 -10.35 10.71
N ILE A 71 12.27 -9.89 11.69
CA ILE A 71 12.76 -9.18 12.88
C ILE A 71 13.56 -10.12 13.79
N GLY A 72 13.13 -11.39 13.91
CA GLY A 72 13.74 -12.38 14.80
C GLY A 72 15.07 -12.95 14.30
N SER A 73 15.38 -12.87 13.02
CA SER A 73 16.59 -13.45 12.42
C SER A 73 17.88 -12.64 12.65
N ALA A 74 17.79 -11.48 13.27
CA ALA A 74 18.85 -10.46 13.37
C ALA A 74 19.79 -10.63 14.58
N LYS A 75 20.27 -11.84 14.88
CA LYS A 75 21.19 -12.05 16.03
C LYS A 75 22.54 -11.34 15.90
N THR A 76 23.02 -11.07 14.72
CA THR A 76 24.36 -10.48 14.48
C THR A 76 24.31 -9.01 14.04
N THR A 77 23.19 -8.55 13.48
CA THR A 77 22.95 -7.19 12.97
C THR A 77 21.89 -6.44 13.78
N GLY A 78 21.60 -6.92 14.98
CA GLY A 78 20.45 -6.52 15.80
C GLY A 78 20.30 -5.02 16.05
N LYS A 79 21.41 -4.29 16.17
CA LYS A 79 21.37 -2.83 16.40
C LYS A 79 20.87 -2.08 15.16
N ILE A 80 21.40 -2.40 13.95
CA ILE A 80 21.02 -1.73 12.70
C ILE A 80 19.55 -2.06 12.36
N THR A 81 19.20 -3.35 12.40
CA THR A 81 17.82 -3.79 12.11
C THR A 81 16.82 -3.21 13.09
N GLY A 82 17.11 -3.24 14.40
CA GLY A 82 16.21 -2.69 15.42
C GLY A 82 16.01 -1.17 15.27
N ALA A 83 17.08 -0.43 15.01
CA ALA A 83 17.01 1.01 14.81
C ALA A 83 16.29 1.35 13.48
N ALA A 84 16.52 0.58 12.40
CA ALA A 84 15.80 0.73 11.15
C ALA A 84 14.31 0.49 11.32
N MET A 85 13.93 -0.60 12.00
CA MET A 85 12.53 -0.91 12.31
C MET A 85 11.86 0.20 13.11
N LEU A 86 12.54 0.71 14.15
CA LEU A 86 12.00 1.81 14.95
C LEU A 86 11.79 3.06 14.10
N PHE A 87 12.77 3.43 13.29
CA PHE A 87 12.67 4.57 12.38
C PHE A 87 11.47 4.42 11.43
N PHE A 88 11.39 3.30 10.72
CA PHE A 88 10.33 3.04 9.75
C PHE A 88 8.94 2.97 10.40
N LEU A 89 8.79 2.33 11.56
CA LEU A 89 7.49 2.29 12.25
C LEU A 89 7.04 3.67 12.75
N CYS A 90 7.97 4.50 13.25
CA CYS A 90 7.65 5.86 13.66
C CYS A 90 7.23 6.74 12.47
N THR A 91 7.95 6.67 11.34
CA THR A 91 7.61 7.42 10.14
C THR A 91 6.30 6.94 9.53
N THR A 92 6.05 5.62 9.51
CA THR A 92 4.79 5.02 9.04
C THR A 92 3.59 5.45 9.89
N ALA A 93 3.73 5.49 11.21
CA ALA A 93 2.66 5.97 12.09
C ALA A 93 2.33 7.46 11.83
N LEU A 94 3.36 8.30 11.66
CA LEU A 94 3.21 9.71 11.31
C LEU A 94 2.57 9.87 9.91
N ALA A 95 2.99 9.06 8.95
CA ALA A 95 2.46 9.03 7.59
C ALA A 95 0.97 8.65 7.57
N SER A 96 0.59 7.59 8.29
CA SER A 96 -0.80 7.16 8.43
C SER A 96 -1.67 8.23 9.09
N PHE A 97 -1.16 8.87 10.15
CA PHE A 97 -1.85 9.97 10.82
C PHE A 97 -2.09 11.13 9.85
N MET A 98 -1.08 11.54 9.10
CA MET A 98 -1.20 12.62 8.12
C MET A 98 -2.22 12.27 7.03
N GLY A 99 -2.21 11.03 6.53
CA GLY A 99 -3.18 10.53 5.56
C GLY A 99 -4.63 10.57 6.05
N LEU A 100 -4.89 10.36 7.35
CA LEU A 100 -6.22 10.48 7.95
C LEU A 100 -6.66 11.95 8.12
N ILE A 101 -5.73 12.79 8.56
CA ILE A 101 -6.07 14.17 8.98
C ILE A 101 -6.30 15.10 7.78
N ILE A 102 -5.48 14.99 6.72
CA ILE A 102 -5.58 15.91 5.57
C ILE A 102 -6.97 15.86 4.94
N PRO A 103 -7.53 14.71 4.49
CA PRO A 103 -8.84 14.69 3.87
C PRO A 103 -9.97 15.08 4.83
N ARG A 104 -9.79 14.81 6.15
CA ARG A 104 -10.74 15.21 7.18
C ARG A 104 -10.84 16.72 7.31
N LEU A 105 -9.70 17.42 7.38
CA LEU A 105 -9.64 18.88 7.55
C LEU A 105 -10.21 19.64 6.34
N ILE A 106 -9.89 19.19 5.14
CA ILE A 106 -10.36 19.85 3.90
C ILE A 106 -11.69 19.30 3.40
N HIS A 107 -12.28 18.35 4.14
CA HIS A 107 -13.54 17.69 3.78
C HIS A 107 -13.54 17.08 2.38
N LEU A 108 -12.39 16.53 1.95
CA LEU A 108 -12.20 15.98 0.62
C LEU A 108 -13.16 14.81 0.38
N GLY A 109 -13.82 14.79 -0.78
CA GLY A 109 -14.82 13.78 -1.13
C GLY A 109 -16.26 14.16 -0.79
N ARG A 110 -16.51 15.22 0.01
CA ARG A 110 -17.87 15.67 0.29
C ARG A 110 -18.54 16.22 -0.97
N GLY A 111 -19.79 15.78 -1.18
CA GLY A 111 -20.57 16.20 -2.37
C GLY A 111 -20.28 15.37 -3.62
N VAL A 112 -19.30 14.49 -3.58
CA VAL A 112 -19.10 13.48 -4.62
C VAL A 112 -20.16 12.39 -4.40
N LYS A 113 -21.04 12.22 -5.38
CA LYS A 113 -22.01 11.12 -5.35
C LYS A 113 -21.42 9.96 -6.12
N PHE A 114 -20.91 8.97 -5.43
CA PHE A 114 -20.69 7.67 -6.04
C PHE A 114 -22.00 6.88 -5.90
N GLU A 115 -22.78 6.75 -6.96
CA GLU A 115 -23.84 5.76 -7.02
C GLU A 115 -23.19 4.37 -7.06
N MET A 116 -22.94 3.85 -5.89
CA MET A 116 -22.45 2.48 -5.72
C MET A 116 -23.64 1.60 -5.42
N ALA A 117 -23.70 0.45 -6.08
CA ALA A 117 -24.65 -0.58 -5.69
C ALA A 117 -24.48 -0.85 -4.19
N THR A 118 -25.48 -0.51 -3.42
CA THR A 118 -25.55 -0.81 -1.98
C THR A 118 -25.70 -2.31 -1.82
N SER A 119 -24.60 -3.05 -1.93
CA SER A 119 -24.55 -4.37 -1.35
C SER A 119 -24.61 -4.15 0.16
N ASP A 120 -25.53 -4.87 0.84
CA ASP A 120 -25.76 -4.83 2.28
C ASP A 120 -24.47 -5.07 3.07
N ILE A 121 -23.65 -4.03 3.19
CA ILE A 121 -22.57 -4.02 4.16
C ILE A 121 -23.23 -3.58 5.45
N GLN A 122 -23.54 -4.54 6.31
CA GLN A 122 -23.79 -4.27 7.70
C GLN A 122 -22.56 -3.58 8.25
N ALA A 123 -22.61 -2.24 8.29
CA ALA A 123 -21.64 -1.47 9.05
C ALA A 123 -21.62 -2.08 10.44
N THR A 124 -20.52 -2.71 10.81
CA THR A 124 -20.34 -3.25 12.15
C THR A 124 -20.45 -2.04 13.07
N LYS A 125 -21.60 -1.84 13.71
CA LYS A 125 -21.78 -0.83 14.74
C LYS A 125 -20.81 -1.18 15.85
N MET A 126 -19.67 -0.51 15.88
CA MET A 126 -18.73 -0.61 16.98
C MET A 126 -19.27 0.24 18.12
N ASP A 127 -20.04 -0.39 19.01
CA ASP A 127 -20.72 0.29 20.12
C ASP A 127 -19.75 0.70 21.25
N SER A 128 -18.52 0.10 21.30
CA SER A 128 -17.52 0.41 22.32
C SER A 128 -16.12 0.03 21.86
N ILE A 129 -15.10 0.80 22.26
CA ILE A 129 -13.68 0.44 22.08
C ILE A 129 -13.38 -0.93 22.72
N LEU A 130 -14.00 -1.21 23.86
CA LEU A 130 -13.83 -2.47 24.58
C LEU A 130 -14.35 -3.67 23.79
N ASP A 131 -15.48 -3.53 23.11
CA ASP A 131 -16.05 -4.61 22.29
C ASP A 131 -15.23 -4.81 21.02
N THR A 132 -14.67 -3.75 20.47
CA THR A 132 -13.66 -3.84 19.38
C THR A 132 -12.46 -4.65 19.83
N VAL A 133 -11.85 -4.31 20.98
CA VAL A 133 -10.68 -5.04 21.51
C VAL A 133 -11.00 -6.50 21.77
N LYS A 134 -12.16 -6.82 22.33
CA LYS A 134 -12.59 -8.21 22.51
C LYS A 134 -12.77 -8.97 21.19
N SER A 135 -13.26 -8.28 20.16
CA SER A 135 -13.47 -8.88 18.84
C SER A 135 -12.18 -9.08 18.02
N LEU A 136 -11.05 -8.50 18.44
CA LEU A 136 -9.76 -8.65 17.76
C LEU A 136 -9.23 -10.09 17.77
N ILE A 137 -9.46 -10.81 18.87
CA ILE A 137 -8.97 -12.18 19.03
C ILE A 137 -9.98 -13.15 18.43
N PRO A 138 -9.65 -13.88 17.34
CA PRO A 138 -10.59 -14.82 16.75
C PRO A 138 -10.77 -16.05 17.63
N SER A 139 -12.03 -16.40 17.94
CA SER A 139 -12.33 -17.68 18.55
C SER A 139 -12.08 -18.87 17.60
N ASN A 140 -12.13 -18.62 16.29
CA ASN A 140 -11.83 -19.56 15.23
C ASN A 140 -11.17 -18.84 14.05
N PRO A 141 -9.84 -19.03 13.84
CA PRO A 141 -9.13 -18.38 12.74
C PRO A 141 -9.70 -18.71 11.36
N VAL A 142 -10.09 -19.97 11.12
CA VAL A 142 -10.65 -20.38 9.82
C VAL A 142 -11.95 -19.63 9.52
N LYS A 143 -12.79 -19.41 10.54
CA LYS A 143 -14.00 -18.60 10.40
C LYS A 143 -13.67 -17.13 10.11
N ALA A 144 -12.58 -16.60 10.68
CA ALA A 144 -12.12 -15.24 10.40
C ALA A 144 -11.71 -15.07 8.93
N PHE A 145 -10.97 -16.03 8.38
CA PHE A 145 -10.62 -16.05 6.95
C PHE A 145 -11.84 -16.17 6.05
N ALA A 146 -12.70 -17.16 6.31
CA ALA A 146 -13.91 -17.42 5.50
C ALA A 146 -14.92 -16.28 5.58
N GLY A 147 -15.04 -15.64 6.74
CA GLY A 147 -15.95 -14.51 6.98
C GLY A 147 -15.39 -13.14 6.59
N GLY A 148 -14.17 -13.07 6.10
CA GLY A 148 -13.57 -11.82 5.67
C GLY A 148 -13.23 -10.84 6.80
N ASN A 149 -13.07 -11.31 8.05
CA ASN A 149 -12.75 -10.45 9.19
C ASN A 149 -11.24 -10.15 9.23
N MET A 150 -10.87 -9.08 8.56
CA MET A 150 -9.45 -8.71 8.39
C MET A 150 -8.74 -8.41 9.71
N LEU A 151 -9.39 -7.73 10.67
CA LEU A 151 -8.77 -7.47 11.97
C LEU A 151 -8.38 -8.75 12.71
N GLN A 152 -9.25 -9.75 12.68
CA GLN A 152 -8.97 -11.04 13.28
C GLN A 152 -7.86 -11.79 12.55
N VAL A 153 -7.81 -11.69 11.22
CA VAL A 153 -6.71 -12.26 10.42
C VAL A 153 -5.39 -11.58 10.74
N LEU A 154 -5.37 -10.25 10.87
CA LEU A 154 -4.18 -9.49 11.28
C LEU A 154 -3.66 -9.96 12.64
N VAL A 155 -4.52 -10.00 13.66
CA VAL A 155 -4.12 -10.42 15.01
C VAL A 155 -3.64 -11.87 15.02
N PHE A 156 -4.32 -12.77 14.30
CA PHE A 156 -3.87 -14.16 14.18
C PHE A 156 -2.49 -14.25 13.50
N SER A 157 -2.25 -13.47 12.46
CA SER A 157 -0.95 -13.41 11.76
C SER A 157 0.18 -12.94 12.70
N LEU A 158 -0.09 -11.92 13.53
CA LEU A 158 0.85 -11.43 14.54
C LEU A 158 1.19 -12.53 15.55
N VAL A 159 0.18 -13.22 16.08
CA VAL A 159 0.36 -14.31 17.05
C VAL A 159 1.21 -15.43 16.45
N ILE A 160 0.93 -15.84 15.20
CA ILE A 160 1.74 -16.86 14.51
C ILE A 160 3.17 -16.38 14.29
N GLY A 161 3.37 -15.16 13.79
CA GLY A 161 4.70 -14.59 13.53
C GLY A 161 5.58 -14.54 14.79
N PHE A 162 5.06 -13.99 15.88
CA PHE A 162 5.80 -13.95 17.16
C PHE A 162 6.02 -15.34 17.76
N THR A 163 5.07 -16.25 17.62
CA THR A 163 5.24 -17.64 18.10
C THR A 163 6.33 -18.37 17.32
N LEU A 164 6.41 -18.20 16.01
CA LEU A 164 7.46 -18.80 15.18
C LEU A 164 8.86 -18.31 15.61
N ILE A 165 9.01 -17.02 15.92
CA ILE A 165 10.27 -16.49 16.48
C ILE A 165 10.57 -17.18 17.83
N ALA A 166 9.58 -17.29 18.71
CA ALA A 166 9.75 -17.82 20.06
C ALA A 166 10.15 -19.29 20.09
N ILE A 167 9.64 -20.13 19.17
CA ILE A 167 9.98 -21.57 19.08
C ILE A 167 11.28 -21.83 18.29
N GLY A 168 11.84 -20.81 17.64
CA GLY A 168 13.13 -20.87 16.96
C GLY A 168 13.19 -21.94 15.86
N GLU A 169 14.23 -22.78 15.85
CA GLU A 169 14.49 -23.81 14.81
C GLU A 169 13.28 -24.73 14.55
N LYS A 170 12.48 -25.02 15.57
CA LYS A 170 11.28 -25.86 15.40
C LYS A 170 10.20 -25.19 14.53
N GLY A 171 10.21 -23.87 14.42
CA GLY A 171 9.30 -23.09 13.59
C GLY A 171 9.74 -22.97 12.13
N GLU A 172 11.03 -23.20 11.82
CA GLU A 172 11.57 -23.03 10.47
C GLU A 172 10.82 -23.80 9.37
N PRO A 173 10.40 -25.06 9.55
CA PRO A 173 9.65 -25.76 8.50
C PRO A 173 8.34 -25.07 8.13
N LEU A 174 7.60 -24.58 9.13
CA LEU A 174 6.36 -23.85 8.88
C LEU A 174 6.63 -22.48 8.24
N LEU A 175 7.67 -21.78 8.69
CA LEU A 175 8.07 -20.50 8.11
C LEU A 175 8.41 -20.64 6.61
N LYS A 176 9.14 -21.72 6.21
CA LYS A 176 9.44 -22.02 4.80
C LYS A 176 8.18 -22.29 3.98
N VAL A 177 7.18 -22.93 4.57
CA VAL A 177 5.87 -23.15 3.89
C VAL A 177 5.14 -21.82 3.70
N ILE A 178 5.11 -20.96 4.72
CA ILE A 178 4.46 -19.65 4.65
C ILE A 178 5.19 -18.76 3.63
N ASP A 179 6.51 -18.76 3.61
CA ASP A 179 7.33 -18.05 2.63
C ASP A 179 7.01 -18.49 1.19
N SER A 180 6.99 -19.80 0.96
CA SER A 180 6.61 -20.35 -0.35
C SER A 180 5.18 -19.98 -0.75
N LEU A 181 4.24 -19.97 0.20
CA LEU A 181 2.87 -19.55 -0.05
C LEU A 181 2.80 -18.04 -0.36
N ASN A 182 3.58 -17.22 0.34
CA ASN A 182 3.72 -15.80 0.06
C ASN A 182 4.19 -15.55 -1.37
N GLU A 183 5.24 -16.24 -1.81
CA GLU A 183 5.75 -16.18 -3.19
C GLU A 183 4.70 -16.60 -4.22
N VAL A 184 3.91 -17.63 -3.93
CA VAL A 184 2.80 -18.07 -4.79
C VAL A 184 1.75 -16.95 -4.89
N CYS A 185 1.33 -16.35 -3.78
CA CYS A 185 0.36 -15.25 -3.76
C CYS A 185 0.87 -14.05 -4.56
N LEU A 186 2.13 -13.64 -4.36
CA LEU A 186 2.78 -12.57 -5.09
C LEU A 186 2.84 -12.85 -6.59
N LYS A 187 3.14 -14.10 -6.98
CA LYS A 187 3.17 -14.51 -8.38
C LYS A 187 1.79 -14.47 -9.03
N ILE A 188 0.75 -14.89 -8.31
CA ILE A 188 -0.63 -14.81 -8.81
C ILE A 188 -1.01 -13.34 -9.02
N ILE A 189 -0.81 -12.48 -8.02
CA ILE A 189 -1.11 -11.03 -8.15
C ILE A 189 -0.33 -10.42 -9.31
N SER A 190 0.99 -10.67 -9.40
CA SER A 190 1.78 -10.19 -10.54
C SER A 190 1.23 -10.64 -11.88
N THR A 191 0.68 -11.87 -11.94
CA THR A 191 0.08 -12.39 -13.18
C THR A 191 -1.24 -11.66 -13.50
N VAL A 192 -2.09 -11.45 -12.49
CA VAL A 192 -3.33 -10.68 -12.65
C VAL A 192 -3.04 -9.23 -13.06
N MET A 193 -1.97 -8.63 -12.54
CA MET A 193 -1.56 -7.26 -12.89
C MET A 193 -1.20 -7.08 -14.37
N TYR A 194 -0.89 -8.13 -15.13
CA TYR A 194 -0.76 -8.00 -16.59
C TYR A 194 -2.07 -7.66 -17.29
N PHE A 195 -3.20 -7.96 -16.68
CA PHE A 195 -4.53 -7.62 -17.20
C PHE A 195 -5.03 -6.26 -16.71
N THR A 196 -4.23 -5.52 -15.90
CA THR A 196 -4.61 -4.23 -15.35
C THR A 196 -5.08 -3.21 -16.38
N PRO A 197 -4.51 -3.07 -17.61
CA PRO A 197 -5.04 -2.14 -18.60
C PRO A 197 -6.49 -2.42 -18.95
N ILE A 198 -6.85 -3.70 -19.10
CA ILE A 198 -8.23 -4.14 -19.38
C ILE A 198 -9.08 -4.00 -18.11
N GLY A 199 -8.54 -4.40 -16.96
CA GLY A 199 -9.20 -4.29 -15.67
C GLY A 199 -9.60 -2.85 -15.35
N VAL A 200 -8.68 -1.90 -15.50
CA VAL A 200 -8.92 -0.46 -15.28
C VAL A 200 -9.95 0.09 -16.26
N PHE A 201 -9.84 -0.25 -17.56
CA PHE A 201 -10.87 0.10 -18.54
C PHE A 201 -12.26 -0.39 -18.09
N CYS A 202 -12.37 -1.67 -17.74
CA CYS A 202 -13.64 -2.30 -17.39
C CYS A 202 -14.22 -1.79 -16.06
N THR A 203 -13.38 -1.41 -15.10
CA THR A 203 -13.85 -0.93 -13.79
C THR A 203 -14.25 0.55 -13.82
N ILE A 204 -13.59 1.38 -14.66
CA ILE A 204 -13.88 2.82 -14.70
C ILE A 204 -15.12 3.15 -15.55
N VAL A 205 -15.45 2.35 -16.58
CA VAL A 205 -16.61 2.59 -17.46
C VAL A 205 -17.92 2.71 -16.67
N PRO A 206 -18.32 1.73 -15.83
CA PRO A 206 -19.56 1.85 -15.05
C PRO A 206 -19.52 3.00 -14.02
N VAL A 207 -18.36 3.30 -13.46
CA VAL A 207 -18.20 4.40 -12.50
C VAL A 207 -18.43 5.74 -13.15
N VAL A 208 -17.89 5.95 -14.34
CA VAL A 208 -18.03 7.21 -15.10
C VAL A 208 -19.42 7.34 -15.69
N GLU A 209 -20.01 6.25 -16.16
CA GLU A 209 -21.40 6.25 -16.66
C GLU A 209 -22.37 6.68 -15.55
N ALA A 210 -22.31 6.05 -14.37
CA ALA A 210 -23.21 6.35 -13.27
C ALA A 210 -23.04 7.77 -12.68
N ASN A 211 -21.81 8.32 -12.67
CA ASN A 211 -21.48 9.53 -11.92
C ASN A 211 -21.04 10.73 -12.80
N GLY A 212 -20.82 10.51 -14.10
CA GLY A 212 -20.46 11.56 -15.06
C GLY A 212 -19.09 12.22 -14.83
N THR A 213 -18.95 13.45 -15.37
CA THR A 213 -17.68 14.22 -15.31
C THR A 213 -17.28 14.66 -13.92
N SER A 214 -18.23 14.76 -12.98
CA SER A 214 -17.96 15.16 -11.59
C SER A 214 -17.01 14.18 -10.88
N THR A 215 -17.13 12.90 -11.19
CA THR A 215 -16.24 11.84 -10.66
C THR A 215 -14.80 12.06 -11.13
N ILE A 216 -14.60 12.37 -12.40
CA ILE A 216 -13.27 12.58 -12.98
C ILE A 216 -12.57 13.76 -12.29
N VAL A 217 -13.29 14.89 -12.13
CA VAL A 217 -12.76 16.07 -11.46
C VAL A 217 -12.41 15.76 -9.99
N SER A 218 -13.26 15.02 -9.31
CA SER A 218 -13.03 14.63 -7.91
C SER A 218 -11.83 13.71 -7.76
N LEU A 219 -11.68 12.71 -8.63
CA LEU A 219 -10.53 11.81 -8.62
C LEU A 219 -9.23 12.53 -9.00
N ALA A 220 -9.27 13.46 -9.95
CA ALA A 220 -8.12 14.29 -10.31
C ALA A 220 -7.70 15.21 -9.14
N THR A 221 -8.67 15.87 -8.51
CA THR A 221 -8.42 16.72 -7.33
C THR A 221 -7.83 15.93 -6.18
N GLN A 222 -8.42 14.77 -5.89
CA GLN A 222 -7.91 13.84 -4.87
C GLN A 222 -6.46 13.42 -5.17
N LEU A 223 -6.14 13.08 -6.43
CA LEU A 223 -4.80 12.69 -6.83
C LEU A 223 -3.79 13.81 -6.64
N VAL A 224 -4.13 15.04 -7.03
CA VAL A 224 -3.26 16.22 -6.85
C VAL A 224 -2.96 16.46 -5.36
N ILE A 225 -3.98 16.42 -4.50
CA ILE A 225 -3.81 16.63 -3.06
C ILE A 225 -2.99 15.49 -2.44
N LEU A 226 -3.21 14.25 -2.88
CA LEU A 226 -2.43 13.10 -2.45
C LEU A 226 -0.94 13.25 -2.80
N TYR A 227 -0.62 13.71 -4.01
CA TYR A 227 0.76 13.97 -4.42
C TYR A 227 1.41 15.11 -3.62
N ILE A 228 0.64 16.15 -3.30
CA ILE A 228 1.10 17.21 -2.38
C ILE A 228 1.41 16.61 -1.00
N ALA A 229 0.55 15.72 -0.50
CA ALA A 229 0.80 15.02 0.76
C ALA A 229 2.05 14.13 0.70
N PHE A 230 2.24 13.37 -0.36
CA PHE A 230 3.41 12.50 -0.56
C PHE A 230 4.72 13.29 -0.55
N PHE A 231 4.84 14.26 -1.44
CA PHE A 231 6.07 15.04 -1.55
C PHE A 231 6.25 16.01 -0.38
N GLY A 232 5.16 16.52 0.18
CA GLY A 232 5.18 17.30 1.42
C GLY A 232 5.75 16.49 2.59
N PHE A 233 5.31 15.23 2.75
CA PHE A 233 5.85 14.32 3.74
C PHE A 233 7.35 14.07 3.50
N ALA A 234 7.75 13.74 2.27
CA ALA A 234 9.14 13.49 1.94
C ALA A 234 10.02 14.71 2.25
N LEU A 235 9.62 15.90 1.84
CA LEU A 235 10.40 17.13 2.04
C LEU A 235 10.49 17.52 3.52
N VAL A 236 9.38 17.42 4.26
CA VAL A 236 9.33 17.87 5.66
C VAL A 236 9.88 16.79 6.58
N VAL A 237 9.37 15.57 6.53
CA VAL A 237 9.71 14.52 7.50
C VAL A 237 11.09 13.94 7.20
N TYR A 238 11.32 13.46 5.97
CA TYR A 238 12.63 12.91 5.64
C TYR A 238 13.71 13.99 5.53
N GLY A 239 13.36 15.18 5.01
CA GLY A 239 14.28 16.31 4.99
C GLY A 239 14.70 16.72 6.39
N ALA A 240 13.78 16.78 7.36
CA ALA A 240 14.09 17.06 8.76
C ALA A 240 14.90 15.92 9.40
N ALA A 241 14.51 14.65 9.19
CA ALA A 241 15.22 13.49 9.73
C ALA A 241 16.68 13.45 9.25
N VAL A 242 16.91 13.60 7.95
CA VAL A 242 18.25 13.62 7.35
C VAL A 242 19.08 14.80 7.86
N LYS A 243 18.47 15.98 8.05
CA LYS A 243 19.16 17.16 8.58
C LYS A 243 19.52 17.01 10.06
N VAL A 244 18.55 16.59 10.88
CA VAL A 244 18.69 16.61 12.35
C VAL A 244 19.39 15.34 12.85
N LEU A 245 18.97 14.17 12.39
CA LEU A 245 19.47 12.89 12.82
C LEU A 245 20.62 12.38 11.95
N GLY A 246 20.56 12.59 10.65
CA GLY A 246 21.59 12.16 9.69
C GLY A 246 22.66 13.21 9.41
N LYS A 247 22.64 14.38 10.04
CA LYS A 247 23.59 15.50 9.91
C LYS A 247 23.98 15.85 8.45
N THR A 248 23.12 15.49 7.51
CA THR A 248 23.33 15.67 6.07
C THR A 248 22.42 16.78 5.54
N SER A 249 22.92 17.60 4.60
CA SER A 249 22.09 18.63 3.95
C SER A 249 20.94 18.00 3.17
N PRO A 250 19.67 18.40 3.39
CA PRO A 250 18.53 17.90 2.63
C PRO A 250 18.69 18.10 1.11
N ILE A 251 19.26 19.22 0.68
CA ILE A 251 19.49 19.50 -0.75
C ILE A 251 20.47 18.49 -1.35
N ARG A 252 21.57 18.19 -0.65
CA ARG A 252 22.53 17.16 -1.07
C ARG A 252 21.86 15.79 -1.12
N PHE A 253 21.09 15.45 -0.07
CA PHE A 253 20.37 14.20 0.01
C PHE A 253 19.43 14.00 -1.19
N PHE A 254 18.46 14.92 -1.39
CA PHE A 254 17.47 14.79 -2.47
C PHE A 254 18.13 14.78 -3.86
N ARG A 255 19.24 15.49 -4.06
CA ARG A 255 19.99 15.45 -5.33
C ARG A 255 20.64 14.08 -5.55
N ALA A 256 21.26 13.51 -4.54
CA ALA A 256 21.95 12.23 -4.62
C ALA A 256 20.99 11.06 -4.90
N ILE A 257 19.81 11.06 -4.30
CA ILE A 257 18.86 9.96 -4.42
C ILE A 257 17.90 10.05 -5.62
N MET A 258 17.94 11.14 -6.38
CA MET A 258 17.01 11.38 -7.48
C MET A 258 16.95 10.24 -8.52
N PRO A 259 18.08 9.61 -8.93
CA PRO A 259 18.02 8.50 -9.88
C PRO A 259 17.18 7.31 -9.36
N ALA A 260 17.33 6.95 -8.09
CA ALA A 260 16.56 5.88 -7.47
C ALA A 260 15.09 6.25 -7.31
N ALA A 261 14.80 7.48 -6.88
CA ALA A 261 13.44 8.00 -6.75
C ALA A 261 12.68 7.98 -8.08
N LEU A 262 13.30 8.41 -9.18
CA LEU A 262 12.71 8.38 -10.53
C LEU A 262 12.52 6.94 -11.04
N ASN A 263 13.47 6.04 -10.76
CA ASN A 263 13.31 4.62 -11.11
C ASN A 263 12.13 4.00 -10.36
N ALA A 264 11.98 4.27 -9.07
CA ALA A 264 10.86 3.81 -8.26
C ALA A 264 9.52 4.36 -8.78
N PHE A 265 9.47 5.64 -9.14
CA PHE A 265 8.30 6.27 -9.74
C PHE A 265 7.88 5.58 -11.03
N GLY A 266 8.84 5.26 -11.92
CA GLY A 266 8.54 4.63 -13.21
C GLY A 266 8.20 3.14 -13.13
N THR A 267 8.75 2.43 -12.13
CA THR A 267 8.60 0.97 -12.00
C THR A 267 7.50 0.54 -11.03
N CYS A 268 7.03 1.43 -10.16
CA CYS A 268 6.15 1.11 -9.02
C CYS A 268 6.71 -0.07 -8.18
N SER A 269 8.01 -0.20 -8.05
CA SER A 269 8.64 -1.32 -7.35
C SER A 269 9.84 -0.90 -6.52
N SER A 270 9.67 -0.86 -5.19
CA SER A 270 10.77 -0.65 -4.25
C SER A 270 11.82 -1.76 -4.37
N SER A 271 11.37 -3.01 -4.49
CA SER A 271 12.26 -4.18 -4.62
C SER A 271 13.15 -4.10 -5.87
N ALA A 272 12.60 -3.68 -7.02
CA ALA A 272 13.38 -3.52 -8.25
C ALA A 272 14.37 -2.35 -8.17
N THR A 273 14.16 -1.42 -7.24
CA THR A 273 14.99 -0.22 -7.07
C THR A 273 16.14 -0.43 -6.05
N ILE A 274 16.12 -1.53 -5.27
CA ILE A 274 17.14 -1.83 -4.24
C ILE A 274 18.58 -1.60 -4.74
N PRO A 275 19.04 -2.14 -5.89
CA PRO A 275 20.43 -1.97 -6.32
C PRO A 275 20.80 -0.50 -6.54
N LEU A 276 19.88 0.27 -7.16
CA LEU A 276 20.10 1.68 -7.46
C LEU A 276 20.03 2.54 -6.19
N SER A 277 19.15 2.21 -5.25
CA SER A 277 19.08 2.89 -3.95
C SER A 277 20.37 2.70 -3.16
N LYS A 278 20.91 1.47 -3.13
CA LYS A 278 22.21 1.19 -2.50
C LYS A 278 23.31 2.03 -3.13
N GLN A 279 23.43 2.01 -4.46
CA GLN A 279 24.42 2.78 -5.18
C GLN A 279 24.34 4.28 -4.84
N CYS A 280 23.14 4.86 -4.84
CA CYS A 280 22.97 6.29 -4.51
C CYS A 280 23.44 6.62 -3.09
N VAL A 281 23.15 5.80 -2.09
CA VAL A 281 23.53 6.12 -0.70
C VAL A 281 25.01 5.81 -0.44
N GLU A 282 25.58 4.79 -1.05
CA GLU A 282 26.98 4.42 -0.88
C GLU A 282 27.90 5.40 -1.63
N ASP A 283 27.69 5.63 -2.93
CA ASP A 283 28.58 6.42 -3.77
C ASP A 283 28.48 7.93 -3.51
N GLU A 284 27.26 8.45 -3.29
CA GLU A 284 27.01 9.89 -3.20
C GLU A 284 26.94 10.43 -1.77
N LEU A 285 26.46 9.59 -0.81
CA LEU A 285 26.24 10.02 0.56
C LEU A 285 27.22 9.40 1.56
N GLY A 286 28.04 8.43 1.12
CA GLY A 286 29.08 7.81 1.95
C GLY A 286 28.55 6.86 3.02
N VAL A 287 27.35 6.32 2.82
CA VAL A 287 26.78 5.29 3.73
C VAL A 287 27.57 4.00 3.54
N SER A 288 27.92 3.36 4.65
CA SER A 288 28.65 2.08 4.62
C SER A 288 27.80 0.97 4.01
N ASN A 289 28.46 0.05 3.30
CA ASN A 289 27.78 -1.13 2.74
C ASN A 289 27.09 -1.98 3.80
N GLN A 290 27.59 -1.99 5.05
CA GLN A 290 26.97 -2.70 6.16
C GLN A 290 25.57 -2.14 6.49
N VAL A 291 25.41 -0.83 6.53
CA VAL A 291 24.12 -0.17 6.79
C VAL A 291 23.19 -0.33 5.60
N SER A 292 23.66 -0.02 4.40
CA SER A 292 22.86 -0.03 3.18
C SER A 292 22.31 -1.42 2.84
N SER A 293 23.15 -2.48 3.01
CA SER A 293 22.80 -3.86 2.72
C SER A 293 21.71 -4.43 3.65
N ILE A 294 21.51 -3.83 4.83
CA ILE A 294 20.46 -4.21 5.76
C ILE A 294 19.25 -3.29 5.59
N THR A 295 19.48 -1.98 5.61
CA THR A 295 18.41 -0.99 5.70
C THR A 295 17.59 -0.89 4.42
N ILE A 296 18.22 -0.90 3.23
CA ILE A 296 17.50 -0.79 1.96
C ILE A 296 16.59 -1.98 1.69
N PRO A 297 17.05 -3.26 1.77
CA PRO A 297 16.15 -4.40 1.58
C PRO A 297 15.04 -4.48 2.63
N LEU A 298 15.35 -4.15 3.89
CA LEU A 298 14.35 -4.09 4.96
C LEU A 298 13.32 -2.99 4.68
N GLY A 299 13.76 -1.78 4.30
CA GLY A 299 12.88 -0.68 3.96
C GLY A 299 11.95 -1.01 2.79
N ALA A 300 12.46 -1.63 1.73
CA ALA A 300 11.67 -2.04 0.57
C ALA A 300 10.46 -2.95 0.90
N THR A 301 10.42 -3.52 2.11
CA THR A 301 9.33 -4.38 2.59
C THR A 301 8.60 -3.84 3.82
N VAL A 302 9.23 -3.00 4.62
CA VAL A 302 8.68 -2.51 5.89
C VAL A 302 8.33 -1.03 5.84
N ASN A 303 9.15 -0.23 5.15
CA ASN A 303 8.96 1.21 5.03
C ASN A 303 7.96 1.55 3.94
N MET A 304 6.69 1.47 4.26
CA MET A 304 5.58 1.77 3.35
C MET A 304 4.85 3.06 3.74
N ASP A 305 5.62 4.12 4.04
CA ASP A 305 5.10 5.38 4.57
C ASP A 305 4.09 6.04 3.62
N ALA A 306 4.46 6.18 2.34
CA ALA A 306 3.56 6.79 1.37
C ALA A 306 2.37 5.87 1.02
N VAL A 307 2.54 4.55 1.05
CA VAL A 307 1.41 3.61 0.97
C VAL A 307 0.49 3.81 2.18
N SER A 308 1.03 4.06 3.36
CA SER A 308 0.25 4.33 4.57
C SER A 308 -0.49 5.68 4.49
N ILE A 309 0.14 6.72 3.90
CA ILE A 309 -0.57 7.97 3.55
C ILE A 309 -1.71 7.65 2.59
N LEU A 310 -1.42 6.95 1.49
CA LEU A 310 -2.39 6.59 0.46
C LEU A 310 -3.61 5.88 1.05
N MET A 311 -3.40 4.80 1.80
CA MET A 311 -4.47 4.00 2.37
C MET A 311 -5.35 4.83 3.31
N SER A 312 -4.75 5.52 4.26
CA SER A 312 -5.45 6.37 5.22
C SER A 312 -6.22 7.51 4.53
N PHE A 313 -5.59 8.14 3.55
CA PHE A 313 -6.17 9.21 2.75
C PHE A 313 -7.39 8.73 1.96
N MET A 314 -7.27 7.57 1.29
CA MET A 314 -8.36 7.00 0.49
C MET A 314 -9.52 6.51 1.36
N ILE A 315 -9.27 5.96 2.56
CA ILE A 315 -10.33 5.62 3.51
C ILE A 315 -11.14 6.86 3.88
N MET A 316 -10.49 7.97 4.21
CA MET A 316 -11.19 9.21 4.56
C MET A 316 -11.90 9.85 3.37
N PHE A 317 -11.29 9.82 2.18
CA PHE A 317 -11.89 10.31 0.95
C PHE A 317 -13.18 9.55 0.61
N PHE A 318 -13.12 8.21 0.57
CA PHE A 318 -14.30 7.39 0.28
C PHE A 318 -15.34 7.45 1.40
N ALA A 319 -14.94 7.53 2.67
CA ALA A 319 -15.86 7.72 3.76
C ALA A 319 -16.69 9.01 3.59
N ASN A 320 -16.03 10.12 3.25
CA ASN A 320 -16.70 11.38 2.97
C ASN A 320 -17.61 11.28 1.73
N ALA A 321 -17.15 10.62 0.67
CA ALA A 321 -17.90 10.48 -0.58
C ALA A 321 -19.13 9.57 -0.43
N CYS A 322 -19.03 8.51 0.39
CA CYS A 322 -20.12 7.58 0.67
C CYS A 322 -20.97 7.99 1.89
N ASN A 323 -20.71 9.14 2.51
CA ASN A 323 -21.34 9.61 3.74
C ASN A 323 -21.23 8.60 4.92
N VAL A 324 -20.14 7.84 4.97
CA VAL A 324 -19.79 6.96 6.08
C VAL A 324 -19.08 7.78 7.16
N ASN A 325 -19.64 7.77 8.36
CA ASN A 325 -19.04 8.51 9.47
C ASN A 325 -17.92 7.70 10.13
N ILE A 326 -16.68 8.14 9.96
CA ILE A 326 -15.52 7.55 10.63
C ILE A 326 -15.31 8.25 11.98
N SER A 327 -15.61 7.53 13.06
CA SER A 327 -15.38 8.00 14.43
C SER A 327 -13.88 8.14 14.74
N ILE A 328 -13.54 8.90 15.78
CA ILE A 328 -12.14 9.01 16.24
C ILE A 328 -11.59 7.63 16.62
N SER A 329 -12.38 6.79 17.27
CA SER A 329 -12.00 5.41 17.61
C SER A 329 -11.66 4.59 16.37
N MET A 330 -12.48 4.71 15.30
CA MET A 330 -12.21 4.05 14.03
C MET A 330 -10.95 4.61 13.36
N MET A 331 -10.69 5.92 13.44
CA MET A 331 -9.45 6.51 12.92
C MET A 331 -8.21 5.92 13.61
N VAL A 332 -8.26 5.75 14.93
CA VAL A 332 -7.17 5.12 15.69
C VAL A 332 -6.98 3.67 15.26
N LEU A 333 -8.07 2.92 15.06
CA LEU A 333 -7.99 1.54 14.57
C LEU A 333 -7.43 1.46 13.15
N VAL A 334 -7.86 2.35 12.24
CA VAL A 334 -7.32 2.43 10.88
C VAL A 334 -5.83 2.75 10.93
N LEU A 335 -5.39 3.68 11.78
CA LEU A 335 -3.98 4.01 11.95
C LEU A 335 -3.18 2.79 12.40
N LEU A 336 -3.60 2.12 13.47
CA LEU A 336 -2.90 0.95 14.01
C LEU A 336 -2.86 -0.21 13.00
N ALA A 337 -4.01 -0.51 12.37
CA ALA A 337 -4.09 -1.56 11.34
C ALA A 337 -3.24 -1.22 10.13
N ASN A 338 -3.19 0.05 9.71
CA ASN A 338 -2.39 0.51 8.59
C ASN A 338 -0.88 0.36 8.86
N VAL A 339 -0.41 0.72 10.06
CA VAL A 339 0.99 0.48 10.46
C VAL A 339 1.35 -1.00 10.40
N LEU A 340 0.46 -1.87 10.85
CA LEU A 340 0.68 -3.33 10.80
C LEU A 340 0.66 -3.85 9.35
N LEU A 341 -0.30 -3.40 8.55
CA LEU A 341 -0.42 -3.78 7.14
C LEU A 341 0.76 -3.28 6.30
N SER A 342 1.34 -2.13 6.64
CA SER A 342 2.49 -1.59 5.94
C SER A 342 3.69 -2.53 6.01
N VAL A 343 3.94 -3.15 7.17
CA VAL A 343 5.02 -4.16 7.36
C VAL A 343 4.85 -5.38 6.45
N GLY A 344 3.61 -5.73 6.09
CA GLY A 344 3.31 -6.87 5.23
C GLY A 344 3.02 -6.50 3.76
N THR A 345 3.09 -5.22 3.40
CA THR A 345 2.80 -4.80 2.03
C THR A 345 4.02 -5.04 1.13
N PRO A 346 3.91 -5.87 0.08
CA PRO A 346 5.06 -6.17 -0.77
C PRO A 346 5.45 -4.98 -1.65
N GLY A 347 6.75 -4.73 -1.81
CA GLY A 347 7.32 -3.65 -2.64
C GLY A 347 7.27 -3.91 -4.15
N ILE A 348 6.11 -4.33 -4.66
CA ILE A 348 5.83 -4.64 -6.07
C ILE A 348 4.60 -3.87 -6.56
N PRO A 349 4.44 -3.64 -7.87
CA PRO A 349 3.27 -2.95 -8.40
C PRO A 349 1.95 -3.57 -7.93
N GLY A 350 1.04 -2.73 -7.42
CA GLY A 350 -0.27 -3.17 -6.92
C GLY A 350 -0.26 -3.83 -5.52
N GLY A 351 0.89 -3.90 -4.84
CA GLY A 351 1.00 -4.51 -3.50
C GLY A 351 0.05 -3.90 -2.46
N ALA A 352 -0.26 -2.62 -2.59
CA ALA A 352 -1.16 -1.90 -1.68
C ALA A 352 -2.65 -2.26 -1.83
N ILE A 353 -3.07 -2.91 -2.93
CA ILE A 353 -4.49 -3.18 -3.21
C ILE A 353 -5.11 -4.07 -2.13
N ALA A 354 -4.42 -5.13 -1.74
CA ALA A 354 -4.90 -6.05 -0.71
C ALA A 354 -5.04 -5.35 0.66
N SER A 355 -4.05 -4.54 1.02
CA SER A 355 -4.04 -3.80 2.29
C SER A 355 -5.15 -2.73 2.31
N PHE A 356 -5.39 -2.03 1.19
CA PHE A 356 -6.51 -1.09 1.08
C PHE A 356 -7.86 -1.79 1.23
N ALA A 357 -8.06 -2.93 0.56
CA ALA A 357 -9.30 -3.69 0.67
C ALA A 357 -9.58 -4.13 2.13
N ALA A 358 -8.53 -4.52 2.84
CA ALA A 358 -8.59 -4.85 4.25
C ALA A 358 -9.08 -3.67 5.11
N LEU A 359 -8.46 -2.50 4.94
CA LEU A 359 -8.82 -1.29 5.67
C LEU A 359 -10.21 -0.78 5.28
N ALA A 360 -10.58 -0.84 4.00
CA ALA A 360 -11.89 -0.41 3.52
C ALA A 360 -13.02 -1.26 4.13
N THR A 361 -12.83 -2.58 4.18
CA THR A 361 -13.77 -3.50 4.84
C THR A 361 -13.88 -3.20 6.33
N MET A 362 -12.75 -2.99 7.01
CA MET A 362 -12.71 -2.64 8.44
C MET A 362 -13.42 -1.31 8.73
N ALA A 363 -13.24 -0.33 7.85
CA ALA A 363 -13.87 0.99 7.96
C ALA A 363 -15.37 0.99 7.58
N GLY A 364 -15.91 -0.15 7.15
CA GLY A 364 -17.32 -0.28 6.75
C GLY A 364 -17.64 0.45 5.44
N LEU A 365 -16.66 0.58 4.54
CA LEU A 365 -16.87 1.19 3.23
C LEU A 365 -17.55 0.22 2.26
N PRO A 366 -18.42 0.71 1.35
CA PRO A 366 -19.06 -0.10 0.33
C PRO A 366 -18.03 -0.83 -0.56
N ALA A 367 -18.30 -2.08 -0.96
CA ALA A 367 -17.39 -2.86 -1.80
C ALA A 367 -17.07 -2.17 -3.14
N GLY A 368 -18.00 -1.37 -3.66
CA GLY A 368 -17.82 -0.59 -4.90
C GLY A 368 -16.63 0.39 -4.88
N VAL A 369 -16.16 0.85 -3.69
CA VAL A 369 -15.00 1.74 -3.60
C VAL A 369 -13.74 1.09 -4.16
N MET A 370 -13.66 -0.25 -4.13
CA MET A 370 -12.52 -0.99 -4.66
C MET A 370 -12.36 -0.80 -6.17
N GLY A 371 -13.46 -0.80 -6.92
CA GLY A 371 -13.43 -0.56 -8.37
C GLY A 371 -12.86 0.81 -8.71
N VAL A 372 -13.29 1.84 -7.98
CA VAL A 372 -12.78 3.21 -8.13
C VAL A 372 -11.31 3.28 -7.74
N TYR A 373 -10.93 2.71 -6.59
CA TYR A 373 -9.54 2.72 -6.13
C TYR A 373 -8.60 2.05 -7.14
N ILE A 374 -8.95 0.86 -7.62
CA ILE A 374 -8.11 0.11 -8.57
C ILE A 374 -7.94 0.87 -9.89
N SER A 375 -8.96 1.58 -10.36
CA SER A 375 -8.88 2.35 -11.60
C SER A 375 -7.81 3.46 -11.58
N ILE A 376 -7.51 4.01 -10.41
CA ILE A 376 -6.48 5.06 -10.21
C ILE A 376 -5.24 4.55 -9.47
N ASN A 377 -5.23 3.29 -9.02
CA ASN A 377 -4.17 2.75 -8.15
C ASN A 377 -2.78 2.92 -8.75
N THR A 378 -2.60 2.69 -10.05
CA THR A 378 -1.28 2.82 -10.68
C THR A 378 -0.73 4.24 -10.55
N LEU A 379 -1.58 5.26 -10.73
CA LEU A 379 -1.19 6.66 -10.55
C LEU A 379 -0.77 6.94 -9.10
N CYS A 380 -1.53 6.40 -8.15
CA CYS A 380 -1.22 6.55 -6.73
C CYS A 380 0.08 5.81 -6.37
N ASP A 381 0.27 4.61 -6.92
CA ASP A 381 1.40 3.72 -6.62
C ASP A 381 2.73 4.28 -7.14
N MET A 382 2.74 4.97 -8.29
CA MET A 382 3.93 5.67 -8.81
C MET A 382 4.49 6.66 -7.77
N GLY A 383 3.65 7.53 -7.24
CA GLY A 383 4.03 8.52 -6.23
C GLY A 383 4.39 7.88 -4.89
N ALA A 384 3.59 6.90 -4.45
CA ALA A 384 3.81 6.20 -3.20
C ALA A 384 5.15 5.44 -3.20
N THR A 385 5.44 4.68 -4.26
CA THR A 385 6.70 3.92 -4.36
C THR A 385 7.92 4.85 -4.42
N CYS A 386 7.82 5.98 -5.14
CA CYS A 386 8.85 6.98 -5.15
C CYS A 386 9.20 7.46 -3.73
N VAL A 387 8.21 7.82 -2.94
CA VAL A 387 8.40 8.37 -1.60
C VAL A 387 8.81 7.29 -0.59
N ASN A 388 8.34 6.04 -0.72
CA ASN A 388 8.83 4.93 0.10
C ASN A 388 10.34 4.72 -0.10
N VAL A 389 10.80 4.67 -1.35
CA VAL A 389 12.24 4.51 -1.67
C VAL A 389 13.07 5.70 -1.16
N ILE A 390 12.53 6.92 -1.19
CA ILE A 390 13.18 8.08 -0.53
C ILE A 390 13.34 7.81 0.97
N GLY A 391 12.32 7.27 1.63
CA GLY A 391 12.35 6.93 3.05
C GLY A 391 13.37 5.83 3.39
N ASP A 392 13.51 4.81 2.54
CA ASP A 392 14.52 3.75 2.70
C ASP A 392 15.93 4.35 2.75
N MET A 393 16.22 5.26 1.83
CA MET A 393 17.50 5.94 1.76
C MET A 393 17.70 6.98 2.87
N ALA A 394 16.62 7.65 3.31
CA ALA A 394 16.68 8.54 4.48
C ALA A 394 17.01 7.75 5.75
N GLY A 395 16.41 6.58 5.93
CA GLY A 395 16.74 5.65 7.00
C GLY A 395 18.22 5.28 7.01
N CYS A 396 18.80 4.97 5.86
CA CYS A 396 20.24 4.69 5.75
C CYS A 396 21.11 5.84 6.25
N VAL A 397 20.83 7.07 5.82
CA VAL A 397 21.60 8.26 6.22
C VAL A 397 21.47 8.52 7.72
N VAL A 398 20.26 8.37 8.26
CA VAL A 398 20.01 8.53 9.71
C VAL A 398 20.76 7.47 10.51
N LEU A 399 20.69 6.21 10.10
CA LEU A 399 21.30 5.10 10.83
C LEU A 399 22.83 5.13 10.77
N GLN A 400 23.41 5.57 9.65
CA GLN A 400 24.86 5.75 9.53
C GLN A 400 25.43 6.69 10.60
N GLU A 401 24.70 7.76 10.97
CA GLU A 401 25.12 8.72 11.98
C GLU A 401 24.77 8.31 13.41
N GLN A 402 23.71 7.50 13.59
CA GLN A 402 23.19 7.16 14.93
C GLN A 402 23.79 5.88 15.51
N ILE A 403 24.38 5.04 14.66
CA ILE A 403 24.96 3.76 15.10
C ILE A 403 26.48 3.86 14.98
N ASP A 404 27.19 3.72 16.11
CA ASP A 404 28.64 3.54 16.11
C ASP A 404 28.93 2.20 15.41
N ILE A 405 29.35 2.30 14.16
CA ILE A 405 29.86 1.17 13.40
C ILE A 405 31.33 1.13 13.67
N GLU A 406 31.76 0.20 14.54
CA GLU A 406 33.19 -0.08 14.69
C GLU A 406 33.75 -0.38 13.32
N ALA A 407 34.73 0.43 12.88
CA ALA A 407 35.36 0.40 11.56
C ALA A 407 36.19 -0.87 11.35
#